data_ea7abfe2106cba39493c0b1be108bb78
#
_entry.id   ea7abfe2106cba39493c0b1be108bb78
#
_cell.length_a   1.000
_cell.length_b   1.000
_cell.length_c   1.000
_cell.angle_alpha   90.00
_cell.angle_beta   90.00
_cell.angle_gamma   90.00
#
_symmetry.space_group_name_H-M   'P 1'
#
loop_
_entity.id
_entity.type
_entity.pdbx_description
1 polymer ?
#
loop_
_entity_poly.entity_id
_entity_poly.type
_entity_poly.pdbx_seq_one_letter_code
_entity_poly.pdbx_strand_id
1 'polypeptide(L)'
;MLTDDEIAKAAGVIVACDTNVPTDRFDGKKVIECQVSDGINKTEELIKRIAAGDAPVFKASGKKEASHSSVGGKESIGHQIYKHLMNGVSHMLPFVVGGGILIAIAFLIDGFSVDLNSLPADQRANFGTITQAAAMFKGIGGTAFGFMLPILAGFIAMSIADRPGLAVGFVGGSIAANGTSGFLGALVAGFVAGYIVLLLKKVFSKLPESLDGMKPVLLYPRLVYSW
;
A
#
# COMPACT_ATOMS: atom_id res chain seq x y z
N MET A 1 21.05 21.80 0.09
CA MET A 1 19.85 22.11 0.92
C MET A 1 19.57 23.59 0.73
N LEU A 2 18.29 23.97 0.54
CA LEU A 2 17.88 25.39 0.48
C LEU A 2 18.22 26.06 1.81
N THR A 3 18.83 27.23 1.75
CA THR A 3 19.11 28.07 2.91
C THR A 3 17.89 28.88 3.32
N ASP A 4 17.82 29.32 4.57
CA ASP A 4 16.69 30.11 5.06
C ASP A 4 16.59 31.48 4.35
N ASP A 5 17.72 32.05 3.92
CA ASP A 5 17.77 33.26 3.10
C ASP A 5 17.18 33.06 1.70
N GLU A 6 17.41 31.90 1.07
CA GLU A 6 16.81 31.59 -0.23
C GLU A 6 15.30 31.39 -0.10
N ILE A 7 14.86 30.73 0.97
CA ILE A 7 13.44 30.57 1.28
C ILE A 7 12.80 31.95 1.53
N ALA A 8 13.46 32.83 2.28
CA ALA A 8 12.95 34.16 2.57
C ALA A 8 12.78 35.04 1.32
N LYS A 9 13.66 34.91 0.33
CA LYS A 9 13.64 35.67 -0.93
C LYS A 9 12.72 35.05 -1.99
N ALA A 10 12.33 33.78 -1.85
CA ALA A 10 11.48 33.09 -2.82
C ALA A 10 10.07 33.69 -2.84
N ALA A 11 9.51 33.86 -4.05
CA ALA A 11 8.12 34.31 -4.26
C ALA A 11 7.10 33.23 -3.83
N GLY A 12 7.51 31.96 -3.83
CA GLY A 12 6.77 30.81 -3.36
C GLY A 12 7.60 29.54 -3.48
N VAL A 13 7.10 28.43 -2.96
CA VAL A 13 7.78 27.13 -2.94
C VAL A 13 6.89 26.08 -3.57
N ILE A 14 7.45 25.26 -4.47
CA ILE A 14 6.80 24.08 -5.02
C ILE A 14 7.45 22.87 -4.38
N VAL A 15 6.66 22.05 -3.70
CA VAL A 15 7.09 20.80 -3.07
C VAL A 15 6.52 19.65 -3.91
N ALA A 16 7.33 19.12 -4.82
CA ALA A 16 6.97 17.99 -5.66
C ALA A 16 7.55 16.70 -5.04
N CYS A 17 6.73 15.97 -4.29
CA CYS A 17 7.16 14.73 -3.64
C CYS A 17 6.00 13.77 -3.42
N ASP A 18 6.29 12.47 -3.51
CA ASP A 18 5.33 11.39 -3.25
C ASP A 18 5.45 10.87 -1.80
N THR A 19 6.34 11.47 -1.00
CA THR A 19 6.59 11.12 0.39
C THR A 19 6.36 12.35 1.28
N ASN A 20 5.93 12.13 2.52
CA ASN A 20 5.76 13.21 3.48
C ASN A 20 7.14 13.81 3.85
N VAL A 21 7.36 15.06 3.49
CA VAL A 21 8.57 15.83 3.84
C VAL A 21 8.24 16.90 4.86
N PRO A 22 9.16 17.23 5.77
CA PRO A 22 8.95 18.31 6.74
C PRO A 22 8.89 19.65 6.02
N THR A 23 7.71 20.27 6.01
CA THR A 23 7.44 21.57 5.37
C THR A 23 7.37 22.73 6.37
N ASP A 24 7.60 22.47 7.66
CA ASP A 24 7.50 23.47 8.75
C ASP A 24 8.38 24.71 8.51
N ARG A 25 9.51 24.55 7.81
CA ARG A 25 10.44 25.62 7.46
C ARG A 25 9.91 26.62 6.41
N PHE A 26 8.77 26.33 5.79
CA PHE A 26 8.11 27.19 4.80
C PHE A 26 6.95 27.98 5.40
N ASP A 27 6.88 28.11 6.73
CA ASP A 27 5.82 28.86 7.40
C ASP A 27 5.70 30.30 6.89
N GLY A 28 4.48 30.72 6.61
CA GLY A 28 4.19 32.04 6.06
C GLY A 28 4.48 32.24 4.56
N LYS A 29 5.01 31.21 3.88
CA LYS A 29 5.26 31.24 2.43
C LYS A 29 4.10 30.66 1.63
N LYS A 30 3.97 31.07 0.37
CA LYS A 30 3.07 30.43 -0.59
C LYS A 30 3.67 29.09 -0.99
N VAL A 31 2.98 27.99 -0.66
CA VAL A 31 3.46 26.62 -0.93
C VAL A 31 2.43 25.87 -1.77
N ILE A 32 2.89 25.26 -2.85
CA ILE A 32 2.10 24.28 -3.64
C ILE A 32 2.74 22.93 -3.43
N GLU A 33 2.00 22.01 -2.82
CA GLU A 33 2.37 20.61 -2.72
C GLU A 33 1.75 19.83 -3.88
N CYS A 34 2.55 19.04 -4.59
CA CYS A 34 2.10 18.22 -5.71
C CYS A 34 2.89 16.91 -5.79
N GLN A 35 2.37 15.95 -6.56
CA GLN A 35 3.11 14.73 -6.86
C GLN A 35 4.29 15.02 -7.78
N VAL A 36 5.31 14.15 -7.75
CA VAL A 36 6.50 14.29 -8.63
C VAL A 36 6.09 14.31 -10.10
N SER A 37 5.11 13.49 -10.50
CA SER A 37 4.55 13.46 -11.84
C SER A 37 3.92 14.79 -12.30
N ASP A 38 3.20 15.48 -11.41
CA ASP A 38 2.61 16.79 -11.69
C ASP A 38 3.70 17.87 -11.73
N GLY A 39 4.71 17.77 -10.86
CA GLY A 39 5.88 18.64 -10.87
C GLY A 39 6.63 18.61 -12.21
N ILE A 40 6.70 17.43 -12.86
CA ILE A 40 7.37 17.24 -14.15
C ILE A 40 6.46 17.68 -15.32
N ASN A 41 5.19 17.26 -15.32
CA ASN A 41 4.31 17.43 -16.49
C ASN A 41 3.62 18.80 -16.54
N LYS A 42 3.45 19.47 -15.39
CA LYS A 42 2.71 20.74 -15.25
C LYS A 42 3.57 21.88 -14.68
N THR A 43 4.88 21.81 -14.84
CA THR A 43 5.85 22.76 -14.25
C THR A 43 5.51 24.21 -14.56
N GLU A 44 5.19 24.53 -15.84
CA GLU A 44 4.84 25.89 -16.25
C GLU A 44 3.56 26.41 -15.59
N GLU A 45 2.56 25.55 -15.43
CA GLU A 45 1.30 25.90 -14.78
C GLU A 45 1.52 26.21 -13.30
N LEU A 46 2.30 25.38 -12.60
CA LEU A 46 2.64 25.55 -11.19
C LEU A 46 3.41 26.87 -10.95
N ILE A 47 4.37 27.18 -11.83
CA ILE A 47 5.15 28.44 -11.75
C ILE A 47 4.23 29.64 -12.01
N LYS A 48 3.35 29.58 -13.00
CA LYS A 48 2.38 30.65 -13.30
C LYS A 48 1.43 30.89 -12.13
N ARG A 49 0.97 29.85 -11.45
CA ARG A 49 0.11 29.97 -10.26
C ARG A 49 0.81 30.64 -9.10
N ILE A 50 2.10 30.33 -8.85
CA ILE A 50 2.88 31.02 -7.82
C ILE A 50 3.08 32.48 -8.20
N ALA A 51 3.43 32.77 -9.46
CA ALA A 51 3.64 34.13 -9.95
C ALA A 51 2.36 34.98 -9.91
N ALA A 52 1.21 34.38 -10.24
CA ALA A 52 -0.10 35.03 -10.17
C ALA A 52 -0.60 35.24 -8.71
N GLY A 53 0.08 34.61 -7.75
CA GLY A 53 -0.31 34.72 -6.35
C GLY A 53 -1.41 33.78 -5.89
N ASP A 54 -1.82 32.85 -6.74
CA ASP A 54 -2.89 31.87 -6.51
C ASP A 54 -2.35 30.59 -5.82
N ALA A 55 -1.49 30.76 -4.83
CA ALA A 55 -0.98 29.67 -4.01
C ALA A 55 -1.34 29.92 -2.53
N PRO A 56 -1.79 28.90 -1.80
CA PRO A 56 -2.14 29.04 -0.38
C PRO A 56 -0.90 29.39 0.44
N VAL A 57 -1.08 30.25 1.46
CA VAL A 57 -0.02 30.56 2.42
C VAL A 57 0.03 29.43 3.44
N PHE A 58 1.18 28.78 3.53
CA PHE A 58 1.41 27.70 4.49
C PHE A 58 1.51 28.27 5.91
N LYS A 59 0.78 27.69 6.85
CA LYS A 59 0.85 28.03 8.28
C LYS A 59 1.24 26.80 9.08
N ALA A 60 2.40 26.84 9.70
CA ALA A 60 2.92 25.74 10.54
C ALA A 60 2.19 25.59 11.89
N SER A 61 1.17 26.41 12.19
CA SER A 61 0.43 26.42 13.45
C SER A 61 -0.57 25.26 13.54
N GLY A 62 -0.13 24.17 14.13
CA GLY A 62 -0.93 23.27 14.99
C GLY A 62 -2.21 22.68 14.40
N LYS A 63 -2.09 21.74 13.47
CA LYS A 63 -2.85 20.48 13.34
C LYS A 63 -2.45 19.83 12.01
N LYS A 64 -1.80 18.70 12.09
CA LYS A 64 -1.58 17.84 10.92
C LYS A 64 -2.95 17.35 10.43
N GLU A 65 -3.57 18.09 9.57
CA GLU A 65 -4.45 17.52 8.55
C GLU A 65 -3.56 17.30 7.32
N ALA A 66 -3.31 16.03 7.02
CA ALA A 66 -2.67 15.65 5.78
C ALA A 66 -3.60 16.03 4.62
N SER A 67 -3.54 17.29 4.22
CA SER A 67 -4.19 17.76 3.02
C SER A 67 -3.25 17.52 1.85
N HIS A 68 -3.36 16.34 1.24
CA HIS A 68 -3.07 16.20 -0.17
C HIS A 68 -4.02 17.13 -0.92
N SER A 69 -3.64 18.38 -1.08
CA SER A 69 -4.36 19.32 -1.93
C SER A 69 -4.06 18.98 -3.38
N SER A 70 -4.72 17.96 -3.89
CA SER A 70 -5.00 17.87 -5.31
C SER A 70 -5.85 19.07 -5.69
N VAL A 71 -5.37 19.82 -6.67
CA VAL A 71 -6.07 20.92 -7.34
C VAL A 71 -7.56 20.61 -7.46
N GLY A 72 -8.37 21.40 -6.77
CA GLY A 72 -9.80 21.65 -6.89
C GLY A 72 -10.64 20.63 -7.63
N GLY A 73 -11.01 19.54 -6.96
CA GLY A 73 -12.10 18.64 -7.33
C GLY A 73 -12.25 17.65 -6.19
N LYS A 74 -13.47 17.45 -5.66
CA LYS A 74 -13.76 16.31 -4.79
C LYS A 74 -13.16 15.09 -5.46
N GLU A 75 -12.10 14.46 -4.89
CA GLU A 75 -11.59 13.20 -5.42
C GLU A 75 -12.79 12.27 -5.58
N SER A 76 -13.03 11.84 -6.81
CA SER A 76 -14.12 10.90 -7.09
C SER A 76 -13.89 9.66 -6.21
N ILE A 77 -14.96 9.16 -5.59
CA ILE A 77 -14.90 7.91 -4.78
C ILE A 77 -14.20 6.80 -5.55
N GLY A 78 -14.40 6.74 -6.89
CA GLY A 78 -13.70 5.80 -7.76
C GLY A 78 -12.18 5.99 -7.77
N HIS A 79 -11.68 7.22 -7.71
CA HIS A 79 -10.24 7.51 -7.67
C HIS A 79 -9.62 7.09 -6.33
N GLN A 80 -10.32 7.30 -5.22
CA GLN A 80 -9.87 6.84 -3.90
C GLN A 80 -9.80 5.31 -3.83
N ILE A 81 -10.83 4.62 -4.33
CA ILE A 81 -10.84 3.15 -4.41
C ILE A 81 -9.66 2.65 -5.25
N TYR A 82 -9.42 3.26 -6.42
CA TYR A 82 -8.30 2.93 -7.29
C TYR A 82 -6.95 3.10 -6.58
N LYS A 83 -6.77 4.19 -5.85
CA LYS A 83 -5.54 4.50 -5.09
C LYS A 83 -5.25 3.43 -4.01
N HIS A 84 -6.28 3.06 -3.25
CA HIS A 84 -6.16 2.00 -2.24
C HIS A 84 -5.87 0.63 -2.86
N LEU A 85 -6.56 0.31 -3.96
CA LEU A 85 -6.34 -0.93 -4.72
C LEU A 85 -4.90 -1.00 -5.25
N MET A 86 -4.43 0.10 -5.87
CA MET A 86 -3.09 0.18 -6.46
C MET A 86 -2.00 0.02 -5.41
N ASN A 87 -2.20 0.56 -4.20
CA ASN A 87 -1.29 0.35 -3.08
C ASN A 87 -1.19 -1.15 -2.70
N GLY A 88 -2.32 -1.84 -2.61
CA GLY A 88 -2.34 -3.29 -2.33
C GLY A 88 -1.64 -4.11 -3.43
N VAL A 89 -1.97 -3.84 -4.69
CA VAL A 89 -1.38 -4.53 -5.85
C VAL A 89 0.13 -4.32 -5.92
N SER A 90 0.62 -3.09 -5.73
CA SER A 90 2.05 -2.79 -5.79
C SER A 90 2.87 -3.58 -4.76
N HIS A 91 2.35 -3.76 -3.55
CA HIS A 91 3.02 -4.54 -2.51
C HIS A 91 2.91 -6.06 -2.72
N MET A 92 1.88 -6.51 -3.43
CA MET A 92 1.70 -7.92 -3.79
C MET A 92 2.64 -8.37 -4.91
N LEU A 93 2.98 -7.48 -5.86
CA LEU A 93 3.76 -7.82 -7.06
C LEU A 93 5.08 -8.57 -6.79
N PRO A 94 5.93 -8.17 -5.82
CA PRO A 94 7.17 -8.88 -5.55
C PRO A 94 6.97 -10.36 -5.18
N PHE A 95 5.89 -10.68 -4.48
CA PHE A 95 5.55 -12.06 -4.08
C PHE A 95 5.06 -12.88 -5.26
N VAL A 96 4.27 -12.28 -6.15
CA VAL A 96 3.80 -12.93 -7.38
C VAL A 96 4.96 -13.19 -8.32
N VAL A 97 5.80 -12.17 -8.58
CA VAL A 97 6.93 -12.29 -9.50
C VAL A 97 7.99 -13.24 -8.94
N GLY A 98 8.41 -13.03 -7.69
CA GLY A 98 9.43 -13.87 -7.05
C GLY A 98 8.97 -15.31 -6.89
N GLY A 99 7.74 -15.53 -6.41
CA GLY A 99 7.15 -16.86 -6.30
C GLY A 99 6.99 -17.56 -7.66
N GLY A 100 6.52 -16.82 -8.66
CA GLY A 100 6.37 -17.31 -10.03
C GLY A 100 7.70 -17.73 -10.66
N ILE A 101 8.76 -16.95 -10.49
CA ILE A 101 10.11 -17.28 -10.96
C ILE A 101 10.61 -18.58 -10.30
N LEU A 102 10.44 -18.73 -8.98
CA LEU A 102 10.86 -19.94 -8.27
C LEU A 102 10.09 -21.18 -8.74
N ILE A 103 8.80 -21.07 -8.98
CA ILE A 103 7.99 -22.16 -9.55
C ILE A 103 8.44 -22.49 -10.97
N ALA A 104 8.75 -21.48 -11.80
CA ALA A 104 9.27 -21.70 -13.14
C ALA A 104 10.62 -22.42 -13.14
N ILE A 105 11.52 -22.07 -12.21
CA ILE A 105 12.80 -22.76 -12.01
C ILE A 105 12.56 -24.21 -11.60
N ALA A 106 11.61 -24.50 -10.74
CA ALA A 106 11.26 -25.86 -10.36
C ALA A 106 10.85 -26.73 -11.57
N PHE A 107 10.00 -26.17 -12.44
CA PHE A 107 9.62 -26.86 -13.68
C PHE A 107 10.80 -27.04 -14.64
N LEU A 108 11.71 -26.07 -14.70
CA LEU A 108 12.90 -26.14 -15.53
C LEU A 108 13.87 -27.22 -15.04
N ILE A 109 14.07 -27.34 -13.73
CA ILE A 109 14.91 -28.40 -13.12
C ILE A 109 14.37 -29.79 -13.47
N ASP A 110 13.08 -30.02 -13.27
CA ASP A 110 12.47 -31.30 -13.60
C ASP A 110 12.48 -31.56 -15.11
N GLY A 111 12.28 -30.52 -15.94
CA GLY A 111 12.32 -30.66 -17.40
C GLY A 111 13.68 -31.04 -17.96
N PHE A 112 14.77 -30.68 -17.30
CA PHE A 112 16.12 -31.13 -17.68
C PHE A 112 16.52 -32.46 -17.05
N SER A 113 15.90 -32.83 -15.93
CA SER A 113 16.28 -34.04 -15.17
C SER A 113 15.47 -35.29 -15.51
N VAL A 114 14.26 -35.11 -16.06
CA VAL A 114 13.30 -36.19 -16.27
C VAL A 114 12.67 -36.07 -17.65
N ASP A 115 12.68 -37.19 -18.40
CA ASP A 115 11.97 -37.27 -19.69
C ASP A 115 10.45 -37.43 -19.42
N LEU A 116 9.71 -36.39 -19.69
CA LEU A 116 8.24 -36.35 -19.52
C LEU A 116 7.50 -37.44 -20.30
N ASN A 117 8.05 -37.86 -21.44
CA ASN A 117 7.41 -38.88 -22.29
C ASN A 117 7.53 -40.29 -21.72
N SER A 118 8.56 -40.52 -20.90
CA SER A 118 8.81 -41.83 -20.25
C SER A 118 8.04 -41.99 -18.94
N LEU A 119 7.43 -40.89 -18.40
CA LEU A 119 6.72 -40.92 -17.12
C LEU A 119 5.27 -41.44 -17.26
N PRO A 120 4.82 -42.30 -16.31
CA PRO A 120 3.40 -42.64 -16.16
C PRO A 120 2.53 -41.38 -15.94
N ALA A 121 1.25 -41.45 -16.32
CA ALA A 121 0.34 -40.31 -16.27
C ALA A 121 0.15 -39.71 -14.86
N ASP A 122 0.20 -40.55 -13.82
CA ASP A 122 0.14 -40.17 -12.41
C ASP A 122 1.36 -39.38 -11.96
N GLN A 123 2.53 -39.70 -12.47
CA GLN A 123 3.77 -38.97 -12.14
C GLN A 123 3.90 -37.66 -12.92
N ARG A 124 3.32 -37.54 -14.11
CA ARG A 124 3.26 -36.27 -14.86
C ARG A 124 2.51 -35.17 -14.10
N ALA A 125 1.51 -35.55 -13.29
CA ALA A 125 0.78 -34.60 -12.43
C ALA A 125 1.68 -33.99 -11.34
N ASN A 126 2.77 -34.66 -10.95
CA ASN A 126 3.74 -34.19 -9.97
C ASN A 126 4.90 -33.38 -10.55
N PHE A 127 4.85 -33.03 -11.84
CA PHE A 127 5.90 -32.28 -12.49
C PHE A 127 6.17 -30.92 -11.77
N GLY A 128 7.43 -30.62 -11.60
CA GLY A 128 7.90 -29.54 -10.75
C GLY A 128 8.14 -29.92 -9.28
N THR A 129 7.91 -31.23 -8.91
CA THR A 129 8.20 -31.78 -7.58
C THR A 129 8.81 -33.18 -7.65
N ILE A 130 9.21 -33.65 -8.82
CA ILE A 130 9.76 -34.98 -9.03
C ILE A 130 11.16 -35.09 -8.42
N THR A 131 12.01 -34.11 -8.70
CA THR A 131 13.32 -34.02 -8.08
C THR A 131 13.23 -33.25 -6.76
N GLN A 132 14.09 -33.59 -5.79
CA GLN A 132 14.12 -32.92 -4.49
C GLN A 132 14.41 -31.44 -4.64
N ALA A 133 15.28 -31.05 -5.56
CA ALA A 133 15.60 -29.65 -5.83
C ALA A 133 14.36 -28.90 -6.38
N ALA A 134 13.65 -29.46 -7.36
CA ALA A 134 12.43 -28.86 -7.90
C ALA A 134 11.36 -28.71 -6.80
N ALA A 135 11.17 -29.74 -5.98
CA ALA A 135 10.22 -29.69 -4.86
C ALA A 135 10.52 -28.55 -3.87
N MET A 136 11.81 -28.32 -3.55
CA MET A 136 12.21 -27.20 -2.69
C MET A 136 11.88 -25.85 -3.33
N PHE A 137 12.26 -25.62 -4.58
CA PHE A 137 11.96 -24.36 -5.28
C PHE A 137 10.46 -24.12 -5.41
N LYS A 138 9.69 -25.15 -5.78
CA LYS A 138 8.23 -25.07 -5.89
C LYS A 138 7.58 -24.80 -4.53
N GLY A 139 8.09 -25.41 -3.44
CA GLY A 139 7.61 -25.18 -2.08
C GLY A 139 7.81 -23.72 -1.63
N ILE A 140 9.00 -23.17 -1.83
CA ILE A 140 9.30 -21.77 -1.50
C ILE A 140 8.46 -20.84 -2.36
N GLY A 141 8.42 -21.08 -3.68
CA GLY A 141 7.63 -20.27 -4.62
C GLY A 141 6.13 -20.33 -4.32
N GLY A 142 5.60 -21.50 -3.98
CA GLY A 142 4.21 -21.68 -3.58
C GLY A 142 3.87 -20.95 -2.28
N THR A 143 4.78 -20.99 -1.31
CA THR A 143 4.63 -20.21 -0.06
C THR A 143 4.58 -18.71 -0.34
N ALA A 144 5.50 -18.19 -1.17
CA ALA A 144 5.50 -16.79 -1.57
C ALA A 144 4.18 -16.41 -2.28
N PHE A 145 3.71 -17.27 -3.18
CA PHE A 145 2.41 -17.08 -3.85
C PHE A 145 1.24 -17.10 -2.88
N GLY A 146 1.29 -17.93 -1.82
CA GLY A 146 0.28 -17.98 -0.77
C GLY A 146 0.11 -16.68 0.00
N PHE A 147 1.17 -15.87 0.11
CA PHE A 147 1.12 -14.54 0.73
C PHE A 147 0.46 -13.48 -0.14
N MET A 148 0.23 -13.73 -1.43
CA MET A 148 -0.33 -12.76 -2.36
C MET A 148 -1.62 -12.12 -1.86
N LEU A 149 -2.60 -12.91 -1.46
CA LEU A 149 -3.91 -12.42 -1.03
C LEU A 149 -3.90 -11.75 0.35
N PRO A 150 -3.22 -12.29 1.37
CA PRO A 150 -3.02 -11.60 2.64
C PRO A 150 -2.36 -10.22 2.48
N ILE A 151 -1.31 -10.13 1.64
CA ILE A 151 -0.61 -8.87 1.38
C ILE A 151 -1.52 -7.88 0.65
N LEU A 152 -2.22 -8.29 -0.39
CA LEU A 152 -3.17 -7.45 -1.10
C LEU A 152 -4.17 -6.81 -0.12
N ALA A 153 -4.87 -7.63 0.66
CA ALA A 153 -5.87 -7.16 1.61
C ALA A 153 -5.27 -6.31 2.73
N GLY A 154 -4.11 -6.70 3.25
CA GLY A 154 -3.41 -5.97 4.30
C GLY A 154 -3.01 -4.56 3.88
N PHE A 155 -2.42 -4.40 2.69
CA PHE A 155 -1.98 -3.09 2.21
C PHE A 155 -3.12 -2.22 1.69
N ILE A 156 -4.23 -2.79 1.20
CA ILE A 156 -5.47 -2.04 0.98
C ILE A 156 -5.97 -1.46 2.31
N ALA A 157 -6.11 -2.30 3.34
CA ALA A 157 -6.57 -1.86 4.65
C ALA A 157 -5.61 -0.85 5.31
N MET A 158 -4.30 -1.02 5.15
CA MET A 158 -3.28 -0.07 5.61
C MET A 158 -3.41 1.28 4.91
N SER A 159 -3.67 1.29 3.60
CA SER A 159 -3.88 2.51 2.84
C SER A 159 -5.10 3.31 3.29
N ILE A 160 -6.10 2.64 3.90
CA ILE A 160 -7.33 3.26 4.42
C ILE A 160 -7.17 3.67 5.88
N ALA A 161 -6.61 2.79 6.73
CA ALA A 161 -6.63 2.94 8.19
C ALA A 161 -5.24 2.90 8.83
N ASP A 162 -4.16 3.11 8.08
CA ASP A 162 -2.77 3.07 8.52
C ASP A 162 -2.36 1.70 9.12
N ARG A 163 -1.31 1.69 9.94
CA ARG A 163 -0.73 0.47 10.53
C ARG A 163 -1.72 -0.48 11.21
N PRO A 164 -2.72 -0.01 11.98
CA PRO A 164 -3.70 -0.92 12.58
C PRO A 164 -4.53 -1.69 11.55
N GLY A 165 -4.81 -1.06 10.38
CA GLY A 165 -5.53 -1.71 9.29
C GLY A 165 -4.76 -2.89 8.69
N LEU A 166 -3.43 -2.80 8.65
CA LEU A 166 -2.57 -3.84 8.08
C LEU A 166 -2.85 -5.22 8.70
N ALA A 167 -2.81 -5.33 10.02
CA ALA A 167 -2.98 -6.60 10.73
C ALA A 167 -4.36 -7.21 10.46
N VAL A 168 -5.41 -6.40 10.51
CA VAL A 168 -6.79 -6.84 10.27
C VAL A 168 -6.97 -7.28 8.81
N GLY A 169 -6.43 -6.50 7.87
CA GLY A 169 -6.47 -6.82 6.44
C GLY A 169 -5.73 -8.11 6.11
N PHE A 170 -4.56 -8.37 6.72
CA PHE A 170 -3.81 -9.62 6.55
C PHE A 170 -4.63 -10.83 6.97
N VAL A 171 -5.30 -10.78 8.12
CA VAL A 171 -6.14 -11.89 8.59
C VAL A 171 -7.34 -12.09 7.66
N GLY A 172 -8.03 -11.01 7.26
CA GLY A 172 -9.13 -11.08 6.30
C GLY A 172 -8.71 -11.67 4.95
N GLY A 173 -7.56 -11.26 4.44
CA GLY A 173 -6.97 -11.80 3.21
C GLY A 173 -6.56 -13.28 3.33
N SER A 174 -6.04 -13.69 4.49
CA SER A 174 -5.71 -15.09 4.78
C SER A 174 -6.96 -15.98 4.83
N ILE A 175 -8.04 -15.50 5.43
CA ILE A 175 -9.33 -16.21 5.45
C ILE A 175 -9.86 -16.36 4.03
N ALA A 176 -9.80 -15.30 3.22
CA ALA A 176 -10.23 -15.35 1.83
C ALA A 176 -9.37 -16.30 0.97
N ALA A 177 -8.06 -16.36 1.24
CA ALA A 177 -7.13 -17.27 0.54
C ALA A 177 -7.43 -18.73 0.80
N ASN A 178 -7.82 -19.07 2.03
CA ASN A 178 -8.16 -20.44 2.43
C ASN A 178 -9.63 -20.82 2.13
N GLY A 179 -10.47 -19.82 1.82
CA GLY A 179 -11.87 -20.00 1.49
C GLY A 179 -12.12 -20.10 -0.02
N THR A 180 -13.38 -20.21 -0.40
CA THR A 180 -13.83 -20.26 -1.79
C THR A 180 -13.86 -18.89 -2.49
N SER A 181 -13.75 -17.80 -1.74
CA SER A 181 -13.87 -16.42 -2.25
C SER A 181 -12.62 -15.91 -2.99
N GLY A 182 -11.45 -16.48 -2.72
CA GLY A 182 -10.21 -16.22 -3.44
C GLY A 182 -9.84 -14.74 -3.53
N PHE A 183 -9.42 -14.32 -4.73
CA PHE A 183 -8.92 -12.96 -4.98
C PHE A 183 -9.96 -11.87 -4.70
N LEU A 184 -11.20 -12.05 -5.18
CA LEU A 184 -12.27 -11.09 -4.96
C LEU A 184 -12.63 -10.96 -3.48
N GLY A 185 -12.63 -12.09 -2.75
CA GLY A 185 -12.84 -12.09 -1.32
C GLY A 185 -11.75 -11.34 -0.56
N ALA A 186 -10.48 -11.52 -0.93
CA ALA A 186 -9.36 -10.79 -0.33
C ALA A 186 -9.45 -9.29 -0.59
N LEU A 187 -9.84 -8.89 -1.80
CA LEU A 187 -10.04 -7.50 -2.16
C LEU A 187 -11.13 -6.84 -1.30
N VAL A 188 -12.31 -7.47 -1.22
CA VAL A 188 -13.41 -6.99 -0.37
C VAL A 188 -12.99 -6.96 1.11
N ALA A 189 -12.33 -8.03 1.60
CA ALA A 189 -11.85 -8.11 2.97
C ALA A 189 -10.89 -6.96 3.31
N GLY A 190 -10.01 -6.56 2.39
CA GLY A 190 -9.10 -5.43 2.58
C GLY A 190 -9.84 -4.10 2.78
N PHE A 191 -10.82 -3.81 1.94
CA PHE A 191 -11.64 -2.60 2.09
C PHE A 191 -12.46 -2.64 3.37
N VAL A 192 -13.18 -3.72 3.63
CA VAL A 192 -14.01 -3.88 4.84
C VAL A 192 -13.15 -3.72 6.10
N ALA A 193 -12.00 -4.40 6.17
CA ALA A 193 -11.05 -4.28 7.29
C ALA A 193 -10.61 -2.83 7.49
N GLY A 194 -10.22 -2.13 6.42
CA GLY A 194 -9.79 -0.74 6.49
C GLY A 194 -10.89 0.18 7.05
N TYR A 195 -12.10 0.10 6.52
CA TYR A 195 -13.20 0.94 6.97
C TYR A 195 -13.67 0.60 8.40
N ILE A 196 -13.69 -0.68 8.79
CA ILE A 196 -14.00 -1.07 10.18
C ILE A 196 -12.98 -0.48 11.14
N VAL A 197 -11.68 -0.55 10.83
CA VAL A 197 -10.64 0.03 11.68
C VAL A 197 -10.75 1.55 11.74
N LEU A 198 -11.10 2.23 10.64
CA LEU A 198 -11.37 3.67 10.65
C LEU A 198 -12.53 4.02 11.59
N LEU A 199 -13.61 3.24 11.53
CA LEU A 199 -14.77 3.43 12.42
C LEU A 199 -14.36 3.25 13.88
N LEU A 200 -13.59 2.20 14.17
CA LEU A 200 -13.06 1.95 15.51
C LEU A 200 -12.15 3.08 15.99
N LYS A 201 -11.25 3.60 15.14
CA LYS A 201 -10.43 4.78 15.48
C LYS A 201 -11.30 5.97 15.89
N LYS A 202 -12.39 6.23 15.16
CA LYS A 202 -13.32 7.33 15.45
C LYS A 202 -14.09 7.11 16.76
N VAL A 203 -14.52 5.89 17.04
CA VAL A 203 -15.20 5.54 18.30
C VAL A 203 -14.26 5.69 19.49
N PHE A 204 -13.02 5.20 19.35
CA PHE A 204 -12.02 5.23 20.41
C PHE A 204 -11.24 6.54 20.52
N SER A 205 -11.47 7.52 19.66
CA SER A 205 -10.87 8.86 19.77
C SER A 205 -11.26 9.59 21.08
N LYS A 206 -12.39 9.19 21.68
CA LYS A 206 -12.89 9.75 22.96
C LYS A 206 -12.28 9.12 24.22
N LEU A 207 -11.43 8.08 24.10
CA LEU A 207 -10.77 7.45 25.24
C LEU A 207 -9.60 8.29 25.74
N PRO A 208 -9.29 8.25 27.08
CA PRO A 208 -8.19 8.98 27.69
C PRO A 208 -6.84 8.71 27.02
N GLU A 209 -5.96 9.71 27.00
CA GLU A 209 -4.61 9.65 26.40
C GLU A 209 -3.72 8.54 26.97
N SER A 210 -3.97 8.14 28.23
CA SER A 210 -3.23 7.04 28.89
C SER A 210 -3.34 5.70 28.15
N LEU A 211 -4.35 5.51 27.31
CA LEU A 211 -4.58 4.28 26.54
C LEU A 211 -4.19 4.41 25.06
N ASP A 212 -3.68 5.56 24.62
CA ASP A 212 -3.36 5.82 23.21
C ASP A 212 -2.33 4.85 22.64
N GLY A 213 -1.32 4.47 23.40
CA GLY A 213 -0.31 3.49 22.99
C GLY A 213 -0.85 2.08 22.77
N MET A 214 -1.94 1.71 23.47
CA MET A 214 -2.55 0.38 23.39
C MET A 214 -3.62 0.27 22.30
N LYS A 215 -4.20 1.39 21.85
CA LYS A 215 -5.27 1.42 20.84
C LYS A 215 -4.88 0.69 19.53
N PRO A 216 -3.75 0.99 18.88
CA PRO A 216 -3.41 0.38 17.58
C PRO A 216 -2.99 -1.08 17.68
N VAL A 217 -2.45 -1.53 18.83
CA VAL A 217 -1.83 -2.84 18.98
C VAL A 217 -2.80 -3.87 19.58
N LEU A 218 -3.60 -3.49 20.55
CA LEU A 218 -4.45 -4.42 21.31
C LEU A 218 -5.94 -4.21 21.02
N LEU A 219 -6.43 -2.96 20.99
CA LEU A 219 -7.88 -2.71 20.94
C LEU A 219 -8.45 -2.95 19.52
N TYR A 220 -7.81 -2.45 18.49
CA TYR A 220 -8.34 -2.60 17.12
C TYR A 220 -8.31 -4.04 16.61
N PRO A 221 -7.20 -4.79 16.68
CA PRO A 221 -7.20 -6.18 16.24
C PRO A 221 -8.13 -7.06 17.09
N ARG A 222 -8.09 -6.92 18.42
CA ARG A 222 -8.91 -7.76 19.31
C ARG A 222 -10.40 -7.63 19.03
N LEU A 223 -10.90 -6.41 18.81
CA LEU A 223 -12.32 -6.20 18.54
C LEU A 223 -12.75 -6.70 17.17
N VAL A 224 -11.86 -6.64 16.18
CA VAL A 224 -12.17 -7.14 14.83
C VAL A 224 -12.14 -8.66 14.77
N TYR A 225 -11.23 -9.32 15.52
CA TYR A 225 -11.12 -10.78 15.51
C TYR A 225 -12.08 -11.49 16.48
N SER A 226 -12.82 -10.75 17.30
CA SER A 226 -13.80 -11.34 18.23
C SER A 226 -15.16 -11.64 17.59
N TRP A 227 -15.30 -11.39 16.32
CA TRP A 227 -16.46 -11.73 15.46
C TRP A 227 -16.03 -12.81 14.47
#